data_61e2f4d4cb0ca50dcc8c237bf158571e
#
_entry.id   61e2f4d4cb0ca50dcc8c237bf158571e
#
_cell.length_a   1.000
_cell.length_b   1.000
_cell.length_c   1.000
_cell.angle_alpha   90.00
_cell.angle_beta   90.00
_cell.angle_gamma   90.00
#
_symmetry.space_group_name_H-M   'P 1'
#
loop_
_entity.id
_entity.type
_entity.pdbx_description
1 polymer ?
#
loop_
_entity_poly.entity_id
_entity_poly.type
_entity_poly.pdbx_seq_one_letter_code
_entity_poly.pdbx_strand_id
1 'polypeptide(L)'
;PVRRTRAHLQKAYTRLRIPIRVVSAAAAMFILIFALFPRVETGASDAPNAYITWTDEYLKIDALPHAGWNLPQGGEYHTDNAGLQQLHDALAAYGVTGVVPSWVPEGAVLAEYDFGDEFAGTTSFYAFFSLPDGTGFSMDFTIFAEPSAMEGSWIVKDERPVSYFTLGDVGYYQYTNNASTGICWLNGCVSGLVCGKVPAEVIRSIVYSIH
;
A
#
# COMPACT_ATOMS: atom_id res chain seq x y z
N PRO A 1 -28.11 -1.38 -58.38
CA PRO A 1 -26.96 -1.45 -57.42
C PRO A 1 -27.38 -1.60 -55.97
N VAL A 2 -28.60 -1.14 -55.58
CA VAL A 2 -29.06 -1.08 -54.18
C VAL A 2 -29.45 -2.45 -53.56
N ARG A 3 -29.75 -3.46 -54.34
CA ARG A 3 -30.19 -4.78 -53.86
C ARG A 3 -29.05 -5.68 -53.34
N ARG A 4 -27.80 -5.45 -53.76
CA ARG A 4 -26.64 -6.27 -53.27
C ARG A 4 -26.13 -5.88 -51.91
N THR A 5 -26.31 -4.64 -51.51
CA THR A 5 -25.84 -4.13 -50.20
C THR A 5 -26.67 -4.63 -49.01
N ARG A 6 -28.00 -4.88 -49.23
CA ARG A 6 -28.86 -5.39 -48.13
C ARG A 6 -28.59 -6.86 -47.76
N ALA A 7 -28.17 -7.68 -48.71
CA ALA A 7 -27.86 -9.10 -48.47
C ALA A 7 -26.58 -9.30 -47.64
N HIS A 8 -25.60 -8.39 -47.75
CA HIS A 8 -24.37 -8.44 -46.99
C HIS A 8 -24.55 -7.97 -45.53
N LEU A 9 -25.42 -7.00 -45.28
CA LEU A 9 -25.74 -6.54 -43.92
C LEU A 9 -26.55 -7.56 -43.12
N GLN A 10 -27.47 -8.29 -43.79
CA GLN A 10 -28.22 -9.36 -43.10
C GLN A 10 -27.35 -10.56 -42.73
N LYS A 11 -26.30 -10.88 -43.51
CA LYS A 11 -25.36 -11.97 -43.22
C LYS A 11 -24.39 -11.60 -42.07
N ALA A 12 -24.09 -10.33 -41.86
CA ALA A 12 -23.27 -9.87 -40.73
C ALA A 12 -24.06 -9.92 -39.42
N TYR A 13 -25.35 -9.60 -39.44
CA TYR A 13 -26.20 -9.61 -38.24
C TYR A 13 -26.51 -11.01 -37.71
N THR A 14 -26.51 -12.03 -38.56
CA THR A 14 -26.75 -13.42 -38.15
C THR A 14 -25.54 -14.10 -37.51
N ARG A 15 -24.33 -13.54 -37.64
CA ARG A 15 -23.12 -14.09 -37.04
C ARG A 15 -22.86 -13.57 -35.61
N LEU A 16 -23.58 -12.56 -35.17
CA LEU A 16 -23.46 -11.96 -33.79
C LEU A 16 -24.58 -12.41 -32.85
N ARG A 17 -25.30 -13.46 -33.14
CA ARG A 17 -26.15 -14.14 -32.17
C ARG A 17 -25.25 -15.05 -31.31
N ILE A 18 -24.45 -14.47 -30.44
CA ILE A 18 -23.96 -15.18 -29.24
C ILE A 18 -25.23 -15.71 -28.56
N PRO A 19 -25.42 -17.02 -28.45
CA PRO A 19 -26.65 -17.55 -27.89
C PRO A 19 -26.76 -17.00 -26.44
N ILE A 20 -27.88 -16.39 -26.12
CA ILE A 20 -28.19 -15.80 -24.80
C ILE A 20 -27.83 -16.76 -23.65
N ARG A 21 -27.87 -18.07 -23.92
CA ARG A 21 -27.44 -19.14 -23.00
C ARG A 21 -25.95 -19.11 -22.66
N VAL A 22 -25.05 -18.62 -23.53
CA VAL A 22 -23.62 -18.51 -23.27
C VAL A 22 -23.34 -17.28 -22.42
N VAL A 23 -24.07 -16.18 -22.67
CA VAL A 23 -23.97 -14.96 -21.87
C VAL A 23 -24.50 -15.18 -20.45
N SER A 24 -25.61 -15.93 -20.30
CA SER A 24 -26.14 -16.27 -18.97
C SER A 24 -25.27 -17.27 -18.22
N ALA A 25 -24.60 -18.20 -18.90
CA ALA A 25 -23.66 -19.11 -18.26
C ALA A 25 -22.37 -18.40 -17.82
N ALA A 26 -21.86 -17.45 -18.62
CA ALA A 26 -20.72 -16.62 -18.25
C ALA A 26 -21.06 -15.70 -17.07
N ALA A 27 -22.23 -15.05 -17.06
CA ALA A 27 -22.70 -14.23 -15.94
C ALA A 27 -22.90 -15.05 -14.67
N ALA A 28 -23.47 -16.28 -14.76
CA ALA A 28 -23.63 -17.19 -13.64
C ALA A 28 -22.28 -17.68 -13.10
N MET A 29 -21.29 -17.94 -13.97
CA MET A 29 -19.93 -18.29 -13.58
C MET A 29 -19.23 -17.12 -12.89
N PHE A 30 -19.39 -15.90 -13.39
CA PHE A 30 -18.88 -14.69 -12.72
C PHE A 30 -19.49 -14.51 -11.34
N ILE A 31 -20.79 -14.67 -11.17
CA ILE A 31 -21.47 -14.58 -9.87
C ILE A 31 -21.02 -15.72 -8.94
N LEU A 32 -20.81 -16.93 -9.47
CA LEU A 32 -20.31 -18.07 -8.67
C LEU A 32 -18.84 -17.88 -8.26
N ILE A 33 -18.02 -17.30 -9.14
CA ILE A 33 -16.64 -16.94 -8.80
C ILE A 33 -16.63 -15.89 -7.67
N PHE A 34 -17.45 -14.84 -7.76
CA PHE A 34 -17.56 -13.85 -6.68
C PHE A 34 -18.19 -14.41 -5.39
N ALA A 35 -19.04 -15.44 -5.46
CA ALA A 35 -19.62 -16.09 -4.29
C ALA A 35 -18.69 -17.14 -3.65
N LEU A 36 -17.70 -17.65 -4.39
CA LEU A 36 -16.69 -18.61 -3.93
C LEU A 36 -15.39 -17.95 -3.50
N PHE A 37 -15.20 -16.65 -3.78
CA PHE A 37 -14.11 -15.91 -3.15
C PHE A 37 -14.39 -15.83 -1.64
N PRO A 38 -13.41 -16.18 -0.80
CA PRO A 38 -13.55 -16.00 0.63
C PRO A 38 -13.98 -14.55 0.88
N ARG A 39 -14.94 -14.37 1.79
CA ARG A 39 -15.43 -13.05 2.18
C ARG A 39 -14.24 -12.16 2.44
N VAL A 40 -14.11 -11.11 1.65
CA VAL A 40 -13.24 -9.99 1.98
C VAL A 40 -13.72 -9.52 3.35
N GLU A 41 -13.00 -9.81 4.40
CA GLU A 41 -13.23 -9.17 5.68
C GLU A 41 -12.89 -7.69 5.47
N THR A 42 -13.89 -6.91 5.15
CA THR A 42 -13.79 -5.46 5.15
C THR A 42 -13.73 -5.03 6.60
N GLY A 43 -12.53 -4.92 7.15
CA GLY A 43 -12.32 -4.14 8.34
C GLY A 43 -12.58 -2.69 7.96
N ALA A 44 -13.73 -2.13 8.34
CA ALA A 44 -13.91 -0.69 8.34
C ALA A 44 -12.96 -0.16 9.42
N SER A 45 -11.83 0.41 9.01
CA SER A 45 -11.02 1.16 9.94
C SER A 45 -11.69 2.52 10.13
N ASP A 46 -11.82 2.95 11.39
CA ASP A 46 -12.15 4.33 11.72
C ASP A 46 -10.98 5.30 11.42
N ALA A 47 -9.99 4.88 10.65
CA ALA A 47 -8.89 5.74 10.22
C ALA A 47 -9.46 6.85 9.33
N PRO A 48 -9.31 8.12 9.70
CA PRO A 48 -10.01 9.23 9.06
C PRO A 48 -9.59 9.45 7.60
N ASN A 49 -8.50 8.87 7.13
CA ASN A 49 -7.86 9.23 5.86
C ASN A 49 -7.77 8.08 4.84
N ALA A 50 -8.02 6.84 5.24
CA ALA A 50 -7.85 5.70 4.34
C ALA A 50 -8.90 4.61 4.58
N TYR A 51 -9.31 3.99 3.50
CA TYR A 51 -10.07 2.76 3.52
C TYR A 51 -9.13 1.60 3.16
N ILE A 52 -9.00 0.62 4.06
CA ILE A 52 -8.10 -0.50 3.82
C ILE A 52 -8.92 -1.78 3.68
N THR A 53 -8.67 -2.48 2.59
CA THR A 53 -9.23 -3.80 2.32
C THR A 53 -8.11 -4.82 2.21
N TRP A 54 -8.38 -6.06 2.62
CA TRP A 54 -7.43 -7.15 2.45
C TRP A 54 -8.12 -8.45 2.05
N THR A 55 -7.36 -9.25 1.34
CA THR A 55 -7.66 -10.64 1.02
C THR A 55 -6.61 -11.55 1.68
N ASP A 56 -6.63 -12.85 1.39
CA ASP A 56 -5.58 -13.76 1.86
C ASP A 56 -4.19 -13.45 1.24
N GLU A 57 -4.14 -12.74 0.10
CA GLU A 57 -2.92 -12.50 -0.66
C GLU A 57 -2.47 -11.05 -0.68
N TYR A 58 -3.40 -10.09 -0.49
CA TYR A 58 -3.14 -8.65 -0.68
C TYR A 58 -3.75 -7.80 0.43
N LEU A 59 -3.08 -6.70 0.71
CA LEU A 59 -3.61 -5.56 1.43
C LEU A 59 -3.60 -4.37 0.47
N LYS A 60 -4.75 -3.71 0.32
CA LYS A 60 -4.92 -2.53 -0.52
C LYS A 60 -5.26 -1.34 0.35
N ILE A 61 -4.60 -0.22 0.10
CA ILE A 61 -4.87 1.06 0.75
C ILE A 61 -5.51 1.98 -0.30
N ASP A 62 -6.73 2.43 -0.02
CA ASP A 62 -7.46 3.39 -0.84
C ASP A 62 -7.62 4.69 -0.04
N ALA A 63 -7.20 5.83 -0.60
CA ALA A 63 -7.43 7.13 0.01
C ALA A 63 -8.91 7.49 0.00
N LEU A 64 -9.41 8.08 1.10
CA LEU A 64 -10.74 8.66 1.12
C LEU A 64 -10.73 10.02 0.40
N PRO A 65 -11.67 10.29 -0.54
CA PRO A 65 -11.65 11.46 -1.41
C PRO A 65 -11.69 12.83 -0.72
N HIS A 66 -11.97 12.87 0.58
CA HIS A 66 -12.22 14.12 1.33
C HIS A 66 -11.48 14.22 2.66
N ALA A 67 -10.60 13.29 2.97
CA ALA A 67 -9.80 13.34 4.19
C ALA A 67 -8.53 14.16 3.95
N GLY A 68 -8.15 14.99 4.91
CA GLY A 68 -7.03 15.94 4.86
C GLY A 68 -5.79 15.43 4.12
N TRP A 69 -5.76 15.69 2.81
CA TRP A 69 -4.66 15.34 1.91
C TRP A 69 -3.52 16.34 2.09
N ASN A 70 -2.89 16.27 3.25
CA ASN A 70 -1.85 17.20 3.68
C ASN A 70 -0.53 16.46 3.84
N LEU A 71 0.57 17.18 3.65
CA LEU A 71 1.87 16.68 4.08
C LEU A 71 1.90 16.57 5.60
N PRO A 72 2.27 15.42 6.16
CA PRO A 72 2.43 15.25 7.60
C PRO A 72 3.45 16.24 8.14
N GLN A 73 3.14 16.81 9.31
CA GLN A 73 4.01 17.72 10.03
C GLN A 73 4.25 17.17 11.44
N GLY A 74 5.50 16.99 11.80
CA GLY A 74 5.94 16.57 13.13
C GLY A 74 6.64 17.67 13.89
N GLY A 75 6.94 17.38 15.15
CA GLY A 75 7.78 18.21 16.00
C GLY A 75 9.26 18.14 15.64
N GLU A 76 10.09 18.57 16.58
CA GLU A 76 11.55 18.47 16.46
C GLU A 76 11.96 16.97 16.40
N TYR A 77 12.78 16.63 15.41
CA TYR A 77 13.22 15.25 15.20
C TYR A 77 14.59 15.03 15.85
N HIS A 78 14.70 13.96 16.63
CA HIS A 78 15.93 13.56 17.29
C HIS A 78 16.17 12.07 17.10
N THR A 79 17.36 11.71 16.67
CA THR A 79 17.82 10.32 16.58
C THR A 79 19.33 10.25 16.72
N ASP A 80 19.82 9.17 17.30
CA ASP A 80 21.26 8.87 17.39
C ASP A 80 21.73 8.06 16.16
N ASN A 81 20.83 7.67 15.25
CA ASN A 81 21.17 6.88 14.07
C ASN A 81 21.32 7.78 12.83
N ALA A 82 22.54 7.83 12.27
CA ALA A 82 22.87 8.65 11.12
C ALA A 82 22.05 8.32 9.86
N GLY A 83 21.68 7.04 9.66
CA GLY A 83 20.85 6.62 8.53
C GLY A 83 19.41 7.11 8.65
N LEU A 84 18.84 7.10 9.87
CA LEU A 84 17.52 7.69 10.13
C LEU A 84 17.55 9.21 9.95
N GLN A 85 18.61 9.89 10.39
CA GLN A 85 18.76 11.33 10.17
C GLN A 85 18.80 11.64 8.67
N GLN A 86 19.56 10.85 7.88
CA GLN A 86 19.63 11.02 6.44
C GLN A 86 18.27 10.83 5.76
N LEU A 87 17.49 9.82 6.15
CA LEU A 87 16.14 9.57 5.65
C LEU A 87 15.18 10.71 6.03
N HIS A 88 15.26 11.18 7.29
CA HIS A 88 14.48 12.33 7.75
C HIS A 88 14.77 13.59 6.93
N ASP A 89 16.05 13.93 6.74
CA ASP A 89 16.46 15.14 6.00
C ASP A 89 16.00 15.06 4.54
N ALA A 90 16.05 13.88 3.92
CA ALA A 90 15.55 13.66 2.58
C ALA A 90 14.03 13.92 2.48
N LEU A 91 13.22 13.39 3.38
CA LEU A 91 11.77 13.61 3.43
C LEU A 91 11.43 15.07 3.78
N ALA A 92 12.17 15.68 4.70
CA ALA A 92 11.99 17.08 5.09
C ALA A 92 12.23 18.05 3.94
N ALA A 93 13.14 17.71 2.99
CA ALA A 93 13.35 18.51 1.78
C ALA A 93 12.09 18.56 0.87
N TYR A 94 11.18 17.59 1.00
CA TYR A 94 9.86 17.57 0.33
C TYR A 94 8.73 18.05 1.24
N GLY A 95 9.05 18.62 2.41
CA GLY A 95 8.09 19.17 3.36
C GLY A 95 7.39 18.14 4.23
N VAL A 96 7.90 16.90 4.30
CA VAL A 96 7.35 15.80 5.12
C VAL A 96 8.16 15.65 6.38
N THR A 97 7.51 15.80 7.55
CA THR A 97 8.11 15.56 8.86
C THR A 97 7.18 14.72 9.73
N GLY A 98 7.67 14.13 10.84
CA GLY A 98 6.84 13.36 11.77
C GLY A 98 6.39 11.98 11.25
N VAL A 99 7.08 11.43 10.24
CA VAL A 99 6.78 10.08 9.72
C VAL A 99 7.96 9.11 9.88
N VAL A 100 9.18 9.63 10.08
CA VAL A 100 10.37 8.81 10.24
C VAL A 100 10.49 8.37 11.69
N PRO A 101 10.72 7.07 11.96
CA PRO A 101 11.00 6.57 13.29
C PRO A 101 12.23 7.25 13.91
N SER A 102 12.19 7.52 15.19
CA SER A 102 13.34 8.08 15.91
C SER A 102 14.30 7.01 16.44
N TRP A 103 13.90 5.75 16.41
CA TRP A 103 14.65 4.61 16.94
C TRP A 103 14.71 3.44 15.95
N VAL A 104 15.85 2.78 15.93
CA VAL A 104 16.10 1.47 15.31
C VAL A 104 16.97 0.63 16.25
N PRO A 105 17.02 -0.71 16.07
CA PRO A 105 17.89 -1.58 16.87
C PRO A 105 19.35 -1.12 16.88
N GLU A 106 20.03 -1.32 17.99
CA GLU A 106 21.45 -1.04 18.14
C GLU A 106 22.25 -1.77 17.06
N GLY A 107 23.19 -1.06 16.44
CA GLY A 107 24.00 -1.58 15.35
C GLY A 107 23.32 -1.60 13.98
N ALA A 108 22.08 -1.10 13.86
CA ALA A 108 21.45 -0.91 12.55
C ALA A 108 22.20 0.14 11.74
N VAL A 109 22.57 -0.21 10.51
CA VAL A 109 23.29 0.65 9.58
C VAL A 109 22.50 0.76 8.28
N LEU A 110 22.32 1.98 7.78
CA LEU A 110 21.76 2.23 6.45
C LEU A 110 22.71 1.66 5.40
N ALA A 111 22.29 0.56 4.78
CA ALA A 111 23.12 -0.21 3.83
C ALA A 111 22.80 0.12 2.37
N GLU A 112 21.52 0.43 2.09
CA GLU A 112 21.04 0.75 0.75
C GLU A 112 19.93 1.80 0.87
N TYR A 113 19.88 2.74 -0.07
CA TYR A 113 18.82 3.75 -0.10
C TYR A 113 18.62 4.31 -1.52
N ASP A 114 17.39 4.78 -1.76
CA ASP A 114 17.01 5.55 -2.93
C ASP A 114 15.99 6.60 -2.49
N PHE A 115 16.33 7.88 -2.66
CA PHE A 115 15.54 8.98 -2.13
C PHE A 115 15.11 9.96 -3.21
N GLY A 116 13.81 10.19 -3.29
CA GLY A 116 13.23 11.20 -4.17
C GLY A 116 13.04 10.72 -5.60
N ASP A 117 12.87 9.41 -5.84
CA ASP A 117 12.52 8.91 -7.17
C ASP A 117 11.08 9.31 -7.50
N GLU A 118 10.92 10.10 -8.58
CA GLU A 118 9.64 10.65 -9.02
C GLU A 118 9.08 9.84 -10.19
N PHE A 119 7.89 9.28 -10.00
CA PHE A 119 7.19 8.53 -11.04
C PHE A 119 5.68 8.68 -10.92
N ALA A 120 5.00 9.02 -12.02
CA ALA A 120 3.54 9.00 -12.16
C ALA A 120 2.75 9.68 -11.01
N GLY A 121 3.23 10.83 -10.53
CA GLY A 121 2.58 11.59 -9.44
C GLY A 121 2.88 11.05 -8.04
N THR A 122 3.92 10.25 -7.92
CA THR A 122 4.48 9.78 -6.64
C THR A 122 5.93 10.20 -6.50
N THR A 123 6.39 10.39 -5.26
CA THR A 123 7.80 10.52 -4.92
C THR A 123 8.13 9.48 -3.86
N SER A 124 9.07 8.60 -4.17
CA SER A 124 9.39 7.42 -3.35
C SER A 124 10.72 7.59 -2.61
N PHE A 125 10.76 7.03 -1.40
CA PHE A 125 11.94 6.99 -0.54
C PHE A 125 12.08 5.57 -0.01
N TYR A 126 13.19 4.94 -0.33
CA TYR A 126 13.54 3.60 0.12
C TYR A 126 14.79 3.65 0.98
N ALA A 127 14.79 2.96 2.11
CA ALA A 127 15.94 2.80 2.99
C ALA A 127 16.00 1.38 3.51
N PHE A 128 17.11 0.68 3.31
CA PHE A 128 17.35 -0.64 3.89
C PHE A 128 18.42 -0.57 4.98
N PHE A 129 18.06 -1.06 6.16
CA PHE A 129 18.92 -1.16 7.31
C PHE A 129 19.38 -2.59 7.53
N SER A 130 20.69 -2.82 7.54
CA SER A 130 21.29 -4.10 7.92
C SER A 130 21.59 -4.13 9.42
N LEU A 131 21.46 -5.32 10.01
CA LEU A 131 21.79 -5.59 11.41
C LEU A 131 23.07 -6.43 11.51
N PRO A 132 23.77 -6.41 12.66
CA PRO A 132 25.02 -7.16 12.86
C PRO A 132 24.90 -8.67 12.68
N ASP A 133 23.71 -9.24 12.88
CA ASP A 133 23.42 -10.67 12.68
C ASP A 133 23.16 -11.06 11.22
N GLY A 134 23.23 -10.11 10.29
CA GLY A 134 22.98 -10.30 8.86
C GLY A 134 21.49 -10.27 8.47
N THR A 135 20.59 -10.02 9.42
CA THR A 135 19.20 -9.70 9.13
C THR A 135 19.02 -8.22 8.78
N GLY A 136 17.79 -7.79 8.47
CA GLY A 136 17.55 -6.39 8.19
C GLY A 136 16.08 -6.11 7.95
N PHE A 137 15.79 -4.83 7.73
CA PHE A 137 14.46 -4.33 7.44
C PHE A 137 14.54 -3.13 6.49
N SER A 138 13.49 -2.92 5.71
CA SER A 138 13.32 -1.72 4.89
C SER A 138 12.34 -0.75 5.54
N MET A 139 12.50 0.50 5.17
CA MET A 139 11.54 1.58 5.36
C MET A 139 11.25 2.19 3.99
N ASP A 140 9.98 2.21 3.63
CA ASP A 140 9.51 2.72 2.36
C ASP A 140 8.50 3.84 2.63
N PHE A 141 8.69 4.99 2.02
CA PHE A 141 7.75 6.10 2.08
C PHE A 141 7.39 6.54 0.67
N THR A 142 6.12 6.81 0.43
CA THR A 142 5.66 7.36 -0.85
C THR A 142 4.79 8.56 -0.59
N ILE A 143 5.19 9.70 -1.17
CA ILE A 143 4.39 10.92 -1.21
C ILE A 143 3.54 10.86 -2.48
N PHE A 144 2.23 11.00 -2.35
CA PHE A 144 1.30 11.05 -3.47
C PHE A 144 0.88 12.49 -3.76
N ALA A 145 1.00 12.93 -5.00
CA ALA A 145 0.59 14.27 -5.41
C ALA A 145 -0.93 14.47 -5.29
N GLU A 146 -1.71 13.41 -5.52
CA GLU A 146 -3.17 13.39 -5.46
C GLU A 146 -3.70 11.99 -5.09
N PRO A 147 -4.95 11.87 -4.57
CA PRO A 147 -5.53 10.58 -4.19
C PRO A 147 -5.57 9.54 -5.31
N SER A 148 -5.76 9.96 -6.56
CA SER A 148 -5.78 9.08 -7.73
C SER A 148 -4.44 8.38 -7.98
N ALA A 149 -3.32 8.96 -7.54
CA ALA A 149 -2.00 8.33 -7.64
C ALA A 149 -1.83 7.10 -6.73
N MET A 150 -2.71 6.92 -5.73
CA MET A 150 -2.75 5.72 -4.89
C MET A 150 -3.49 4.54 -5.54
N GLU A 151 -4.28 4.78 -6.58
CA GLU A 151 -5.04 3.71 -7.21
C GLU A 151 -4.11 2.59 -7.69
N GLY A 152 -4.39 1.37 -7.23
CA GLY A 152 -3.57 0.21 -7.56
C GLY A 152 -2.36 -0.03 -6.66
N SER A 153 -2.23 0.69 -5.55
CA SER A 153 -1.21 0.39 -4.54
C SER A 153 -1.58 -0.85 -3.74
N TRP A 154 -0.75 -1.89 -3.86
CA TRP A 154 -0.98 -3.19 -3.24
C TRP A 154 0.24 -3.63 -2.44
N ILE A 155 -0.01 -4.20 -1.27
CA ILE A 155 1.01 -4.85 -0.47
C ILE A 155 0.74 -6.35 -0.48
N VAL A 156 1.72 -7.15 -0.89
CA VAL A 156 1.61 -8.62 -0.89
C VAL A 156 1.75 -9.14 0.53
N LYS A 157 0.82 -9.99 0.96
CA LYS A 157 0.81 -10.64 2.27
C LYS A 157 0.53 -12.14 2.12
N ASP A 158 0.76 -12.90 3.15
CA ASP A 158 0.30 -14.28 3.25
C ASP A 158 -1.12 -14.36 3.88
N GLU A 159 -1.67 -15.55 3.98
CA GLU A 159 -3.02 -15.83 4.46
C GLU A 159 -3.29 -15.45 5.93
N ARG A 160 -2.23 -15.13 6.72
CA ARG A 160 -2.38 -14.78 8.13
C ARG A 160 -3.15 -13.47 8.30
N PRO A 161 -3.94 -13.35 9.37
CA PRO A 161 -4.75 -12.16 9.63
C PRO A 161 -3.92 -10.88 9.71
N VAL A 162 -4.48 -9.79 9.21
CA VAL A 162 -3.96 -8.43 9.44
C VAL A 162 -4.39 -7.98 10.83
N SER A 163 -3.47 -7.44 11.61
CA SER A 163 -3.79 -6.79 12.88
C SER A 163 -3.71 -5.27 12.71
N TYR A 164 -4.57 -4.56 13.44
CA TYR A 164 -4.73 -3.11 13.37
C TYR A 164 -4.51 -2.48 14.74
N PHE A 165 -3.86 -1.32 14.76
CA PHE A 165 -3.73 -0.46 15.93
C PHE A 165 -3.61 1.00 15.50
N THR A 166 -3.76 1.94 16.44
CA THR A 166 -3.64 3.39 16.19
C THR A 166 -2.52 3.99 17.03
N LEU A 167 -1.84 4.98 16.46
CA LEU A 167 -0.97 5.91 17.20
C LEU A 167 -1.44 7.32 16.87
N GLY A 168 -1.97 8.04 17.88
CA GLY A 168 -2.72 9.27 17.62
C GLY A 168 -3.90 9.00 16.67
N ASP A 169 -3.98 9.81 15.63
CA ASP A 169 -5.05 9.73 14.61
C ASP A 169 -4.68 8.85 13.40
N VAL A 170 -3.52 8.19 13.42
CA VAL A 170 -3.04 7.36 12.31
C VAL A 170 -3.28 5.88 12.59
N GLY A 171 -3.87 5.20 11.62
CA GLY A 171 -4.08 3.75 11.64
C GLY A 171 -2.89 2.99 11.07
N TYR A 172 -2.46 1.94 11.76
CA TYR A 172 -1.35 1.08 11.39
C TYR A 172 -1.82 -0.35 11.19
N TYR A 173 -1.38 -0.98 10.10
CA TYR A 173 -1.80 -2.32 9.69
C TYR A 173 -0.60 -3.24 9.64
N GLN A 174 -0.55 -4.18 10.59
CA GLN A 174 0.50 -5.17 10.64
C GLN A 174 0.06 -6.42 9.87
N TYR A 175 0.91 -6.87 8.98
CA TYR A 175 0.71 -8.08 8.18
C TYR A 175 1.99 -8.92 8.17
N THR A 176 1.88 -10.10 7.59
CA THR A 176 3.04 -10.98 7.35
C THR A 176 3.08 -11.38 5.88
N ASN A 177 4.29 -11.64 5.40
CA ASN A 177 4.54 -12.23 4.09
C ASN A 177 5.67 -13.25 4.23
N ASN A 178 5.31 -14.54 4.28
CA ASN A 178 6.23 -15.64 4.58
C ASN A 178 6.96 -15.44 5.91
N ALA A 179 8.27 -15.19 5.86
CA ALA A 179 9.11 -14.99 7.05
C ALA A 179 9.26 -13.51 7.45
N SER A 180 8.64 -12.58 6.70
CA SER A 180 8.72 -11.15 6.98
C SER A 180 7.50 -10.65 7.72
N THR A 181 7.69 -9.69 8.61
CA THR A 181 6.61 -8.88 9.19
C THR A 181 6.67 -7.48 8.58
N GLY A 182 5.53 -6.92 8.23
CA GLY A 182 5.39 -5.55 7.76
C GLY A 182 4.33 -4.78 8.55
N ILE A 183 4.53 -3.48 8.71
CA ILE A 183 3.53 -2.54 9.20
C ILE A 183 3.46 -1.40 8.21
N CYS A 184 2.26 -1.14 7.71
CA CYS A 184 2.00 -0.03 6.79
C CYS A 184 0.95 0.92 7.36
N TRP A 185 0.98 2.16 6.91
CA TRP A 185 0.03 3.21 7.29
C TRP A 185 -0.11 4.26 6.18
N LEU A 186 -1.14 5.09 6.30
CA LEU A 186 -1.29 6.31 5.52
C LEU A 186 -1.46 7.47 6.50
N ASN A 187 -0.63 8.51 6.34
CA ASN A 187 -0.73 9.75 7.08
C ASN A 187 -0.78 10.93 6.08
N GLY A 188 -1.93 11.60 5.97
CA GLY A 188 -2.15 12.59 4.94
C GLY A 188 -1.95 12.02 3.53
N CYS A 189 -1.05 12.60 2.76
CA CYS A 189 -0.66 12.13 1.42
C CYS A 189 0.60 11.25 1.42
N VAL A 190 1.04 10.75 2.57
CA VAL A 190 2.24 9.91 2.68
C VAL A 190 1.86 8.52 3.15
N SER A 191 2.13 7.50 2.35
CA SER A 191 2.16 6.12 2.83
C SER A 191 3.51 5.77 3.41
N GLY A 192 3.52 5.03 4.50
CA GLY A 192 4.71 4.46 5.09
C GLY A 192 4.60 2.95 5.22
N LEU A 193 5.74 2.28 5.10
CA LEU A 193 5.90 0.85 5.29
C LEU A 193 7.23 0.58 5.98
N VAL A 194 7.20 -0.23 7.03
CA VAL A 194 8.39 -0.84 7.61
C VAL A 194 8.23 -2.35 7.51
N CYS A 195 9.16 -3.04 6.85
CA CYS A 195 9.08 -4.49 6.76
C CYS A 195 10.46 -5.17 6.79
N GLY A 196 10.51 -6.40 7.30
CA GLY A 196 11.77 -7.15 7.34
C GLY A 196 11.66 -8.54 7.94
N LYS A 197 12.78 -9.27 7.84
CA LYS A 197 12.95 -10.60 8.44
C LYS A 197 13.53 -10.49 9.86
N VAL A 198 12.96 -9.61 10.64
CA VAL A 198 13.28 -9.40 12.07
C VAL A 198 12.04 -9.74 12.91
N PRO A 199 12.17 -9.96 14.23
CA PRO A 199 11.03 -10.21 15.11
C PRO A 199 9.96 -9.12 14.98
N ALA A 200 8.69 -9.52 15.04
CA ALA A 200 7.56 -8.59 14.90
C ALA A 200 7.57 -7.44 15.93
N GLU A 201 8.09 -7.73 17.12
CA GLU A 201 8.27 -6.76 18.20
C GLU A 201 9.26 -5.66 17.81
N VAL A 202 10.30 -6.00 17.05
CA VAL A 202 11.27 -5.02 16.55
C VAL A 202 10.60 -4.08 15.55
N ILE A 203 9.85 -4.60 14.58
CA ILE A 203 9.10 -3.78 13.63
C ILE A 203 8.11 -2.86 14.36
N ARG A 204 7.41 -3.38 15.37
CA ARG A 204 6.51 -2.56 16.20
C ARG A 204 7.25 -1.45 16.94
N SER A 205 8.38 -1.77 17.57
CA SER A 205 9.18 -0.78 18.33
C SER A 205 9.68 0.34 17.42
N ILE A 206 10.09 0.01 16.19
CA ILE A 206 10.46 1.00 15.17
C ILE A 206 9.26 1.92 14.90
N VAL A 207 8.10 1.37 14.57
CA VAL A 207 6.89 2.17 14.25
C VAL A 207 6.40 2.97 15.47
N TYR A 208 6.45 2.43 16.68
CA TYR A 208 6.06 3.15 17.90
C TYR A 208 6.97 4.35 18.22
N SER A 209 8.15 4.46 17.61
CA SER A 209 9.03 5.60 17.75
C SER A 209 8.77 6.74 16.74
N ILE A 210 7.74 6.63 15.91
CA ILE A 210 7.22 7.74 15.08
C ILE A 210 6.45 8.70 15.99
N HIS A 211 6.75 10.00 15.92
CA HIS A 211 6.17 11.06 16.78
C HIS A 211 5.53 12.18 15.98
#